data_10fffc3380c0d58fc4ac8370ce40a64f
#
_entry.id   10fffc3380c0d58fc4ac8370ce40a64f
#
_cell.length_a   1.000
_cell.length_b   1.000
_cell.length_c   1.000
_cell.angle_alpha   90.00
_cell.angle_beta   90.00
_cell.angle_gamma   90.00
#
_symmetry.space_group_name_H-M   'P 1'
#
loop_
_entity.id
_entity.type
_entity.pdbx_description
1 polymer ?
#
loop_
_entity_poly.entity_id
_entity_poly.type
_entity_poly.pdbx_seq_one_letter_code
_entity_poly.pdbx_strand_id
1 'polypeptide(L)'
;MFKQERFSFRKMKVGLASVAILFAFAQLGQVSADETSKVSSSEITKVTEAPKVVEEVKSPIEVAAEEIAAESEKAVVKESEAKPGDLIDVSTKLSPIDVKESQEGNQKVYVETATAEVSKTEVIASKDETIPAPATTTTEGTVTGKDEKGNTFTQYERVDKTTTVEITKTPPTVKKAGAADIVFVVDRSGSMGGTINTVRKNVNEFARNLAKDGVAARFGLATFSDEVFGRNRGKTDEGTILTKFNESYFTSDPAELEKALAAIKIADGGDYAETSSPALTQIVSTYDWSKSPKNKKFVVLLTDAPMKQDASVPTIAETLASLKAANIERIVATSTSFGTDISYKDFVSEGRLMKIDSNLADSLTKDAASWIVETVGEGRQYKVTKDNYQFYLERRTTVPVLEQKETPKPAPTAYKPEPAKLPETGSNDTRNQSLMGLGLLFAGLGLALGNRKSKEQ
;
A
#
# COMPACT_ATOMS: atom_id res chain seq x y z
N MET A 1 -15.16 -38.76 -34.59
CA MET A 1 -15.12 -37.33 -34.94
C MET A 1 -15.59 -36.55 -33.74
N PHE A 2 -14.68 -36.31 -32.79
CA PHE A 2 -14.96 -35.59 -31.52
C PHE A 2 -14.69 -34.13 -31.71
N LYS A 3 -15.71 -33.28 -31.51
CA LYS A 3 -15.62 -31.84 -31.49
C LYS A 3 -14.94 -31.41 -30.18
N GLN A 4 -13.71 -30.91 -30.27
CA GLN A 4 -13.05 -30.18 -29.20
C GLN A 4 -13.73 -28.82 -29.10
N GLU A 5 -14.46 -28.56 -28.04
CA GLU A 5 -14.93 -27.22 -27.69
C GLU A 5 -13.75 -26.43 -27.16
N ARG A 6 -13.30 -25.44 -27.98
CA ARG A 6 -12.33 -24.43 -27.55
C ARG A 6 -13.03 -23.42 -26.64
N PHE A 7 -12.80 -23.51 -25.33
CA PHE A 7 -13.16 -22.45 -24.43
C PHE A 7 -12.30 -21.22 -24.73
N SER A 8 -12.95 -20.12 -25.10
CA SER A 8 -12.35 -18.83 -25.39
C SER A 8 -12.03 -18.11 -24.09
N PHE A 9 -10.75 -18.04 -23.73
CA PHE A 9 -10.24 -17.17 -22.66
C PHE A 9 -10.26 -15.70 -23.12
N ARG A 10 -11.39 -15.04 -23.04
CA ARG A 10 -11.49 -13.58 -23.14
C ARG A 10 -12.09 -13.00 -21.86
N LYS A 11 -11.31 -12.16 -21.17
CA LYS A 11 -11.58 -11.37 -19.96
C LYS A 11 -11.45 -12.11 -18.64
N MET A 12 -10.22 -12.25 -18.20
CA MET A 12 -9.95 -12.44 -16.77
C MET A 12 -8.92 -11.41 -16.32
N LYS A 13 -9.35 -10.50 -15.44
CA LYS A 13 -8.52 -9.54 -14.75
C LYS A 13 -7.64 -10.25 -13.73
N VAL A 14 -6.46 -9.75 -13.53
CA VAL A 14 -5.36 -9.95 -12.55
C VAL A 14 -5.45 -11.10 -11.50
N GLY A 15 -6.62 -11.59 -11.11
CA GLY A 15 -6.79 -12.64 -10.08
C GLY A 15 -6.35 -14.04 -10.50
N LEU A 16 -6.43 -14.41 -11.78
CA LEU A 16 -6.22 -15.79 -12.25
C LEU A 16 -4.75 -16.23 -12.36
N ALA A 17 -3.81 -15.31 -12.55
CA ALA A 17 -2.40 -15.68 -12.58
C ALA A 17 -1.90 -16.17 -11.20
N SER A 18 -2.50 -15.65 -10.12
CA SER A 18 -2.19 -16.03 -8.74
C SER A 18 -2.70 -17.44 -8.39
N VAL A 19 -3.87 -17.79 -8.88
CA VAL A 19 -4.49 -19.11 -8.71
C VAL A 19 -3.74 -20.20 -9.48
N ALA A 20 -3.22 -19.88 -10.68
CA ALA A 20 -2.50 -20.85 -11.49
C ALA A 20 -1.19 -21.36 -10.83
N ILE A 21 -0.54 -20.55 -10.00
CA ILE A 21 0.67 -20.96 -9.29
C ILE A 21 0.32 -21.91 -8.14
N LEU A 22 -0.78 -21.66 -7.43
CA LEU A 22 -1.27 -22.57 -6.37
C LEU A 22 -1.87 -23.85 -6.94
N PHE A 23 -2.51 -23.80 -8.11
CA PHE A 23 -2.94 -25.01 -8.86
C PHE A 23 -1.76 -25.87 -9.32
N ALA A 24 -0.56 -25.31 -9.52
CA ALA A 24 0.61 -26.11 -9.84
C ALA A 24 1.02 -27.02 -8.67
N PHE A 25 0.85 -26.57 -7.42
CA PHE A 25 1.01 -27.43 -6.25
C PHE A 25 -0.05 -28.53 -6.20
N ALA A 26 -1.31 -28.20 -6.51
CA ALA A 26 -2.43 -29.14 -6.48
C ALA A 26 -2.33 -30.20 -7.59
N GLN A 27 -1.90 -29.84 -8.81
CA GLN A 27 -1.78 -30.80 -9.93
C GLN A 27 -0.68 -31.84 -9.75
N LEU A 28 0.33 -31.58 -8.94
CA LEU A 28 1.31 -32.60 -8.56
C LEU A 28 0.69 -33.69 -7.64
N GLY A 29 -0.47 -33.42 -7.04
CA GLY A 29 -1.25 -34.33 -6.20
C GLY A 29 -2.36 -35.10 -6.92
N GLN A 30 -2.82 -34.64 -8.09
CA GLN A 30 -3.87 -35.36 -8.83
C GLN A 30 -3.31 -36.61 -9.50
N VAL A 31 -3.39 -37.72 -8.80
CA VAL A 31 -3.35 -39.03 -9.41
C VAL A 31 -4.79 -39.46 -9.66
N SER A 32 -5.10 -39.66 -10.92
CA SER A 32 -6.37 -40.22 -11.38
C SER A 32 -6.75 -41.45 -10.56
N ALA A 33 -7.82 -41.36 -9.78
CA ALA A 33 -8.45 -42.51 -9.14
C ALA A 33 -9.27 -43.23 -10.21
N ASP A 34 -8.60 -43.87 -11.19
CA ASP A 34 -9.23 -44.75 -12.14
C ASP A 34 -8.41 -46.04 -12.28
N GLU A 35 -8.74 -47.02 -11.45
CA GLU A 35 -8.64 -48.44 -11.75
C GLU A 35 -9.42 -49.25 -10.71
N THR A 36 -10.71 -49.39 -10.98
CA THR A 36 -11.48 -50.54 -10.49
C THR A 36 -10.94 -51.80 -11.15
N SER A 37 -10.21 -52.60 -10.39
CA SER A 37 -9.83 -53.97 -10.75
C SER A 37 -11.07 -54.79 -11.14
N LYS A 38 -11.08 -55.29 -12.36
CA LYS A 38 -12.01 -56.36 -12.81
C LYS A 38 -11.75 -57.60 -12.00
N VAL A 39 -12.69 -57.94 -11.12
CA VAL A 39 -12.84 -59.28 -10.60
C VAL A 39 -14.06 -59.92 -11.30
N SER A 40 -13.78 -61.07 -11.88
CA SER A 40 -14.74 -61.93 -12.63
C SER A 40 -15.94 -62.34 -11.80
N SER A 41 -17.04 -62.38 -12.50
CA SER A 41 -18.39 -62.71 -12.11
C SER A 41 -18.58 -64.03 -11.33
N SER A 42 -19.38 -64.01 -10.27
CA SER A 42 -20.49 -64.93 -10.06
C SER A 42 -21.49 -64.42 -9.00
N GLU A 43 -22.72 -64.27 -9.46
CA GLU A 43 -24.02 -64.35 -8.76
C GLU A 43 -24.41 -63.39 -7.63
N ILE A 44 -25.19 -62.43 -7.99
CA ILE A 44 -26.57 -62.05 -7.60
C ILE A 44 -26.91 -62.04 -6.10
N THR A 45 -27.11 -60.86 -5.54
CA THR A 45 -28.40 -60.50 -4.89
C THR A 45 -28.55 -58.96 -4.85
N LYS A 46 -29.72 -58.49 -5.31
CA LYS A 46 -30.13 -57.08 -5.29
C LYS A 46 -30.18 -56.53 -3.86
N VAL A 47 -29.41 -55.50 -3.59
CA VAL A 47 -29.77 -54.46 -2.62
C VAL A 47 -29.47 -53.10 -3.27
N THR A 48 -30.52 -52.34 -3.48
CA THR A 48 -30.50 -51.00 -4.04
C THR A 48 -30.08 -50.03 -2.90
N GLU A 49 -28.80 -49.77 -2.76
CA GLU A 49 -28.31 -48.58 -2.05
C GLU A 49 -27.78 -47.58 -3.09
N ALA A 50 -28.29 -46.35 -3.00
CA ALA A 50 -27.81 -45.25 -3.78
C ALA A 50 -26.30 -45.02 -3.51
N PRO A 51 -25.49 -44.63 -4.51
CA PRO A 51 -24.09 -44.40 -4.29
C PRO A 51 -23.94 -43.22 -3.30
N LYS A 52 -23.34 -43.49 -2.15
CA LYS A 52 -22.84 -42.47 -1.26
C LYS A 52 -21.84 -41.65 -2.08
N VAL A 53 -22.14 -40.37 -2.29
CA VAL A 53 -21.18 -39.39 -2.79
C VAL A 53 -20.08 -39.36 -1.74
N VAL A 54 -18.93 -39.91 -2.05
CA VAL A 54 -17.70 -39.70 -1.26
C VAL A 54 -17.31 -38.26 -1.54
N GLU A 55 -17.53 -37.39 -0.59
CA GLU A 55 -16.99 -36.04 -0.65
C GLU A 55 -15.46 -36.13 -0.77
N GLU A 56 -14.92 -35.66 -1.89
CA GLU A 56 -13.48 -35.62 -2.14
C GLU A 56 -12.88 -34.61 -1.15
N VAL A 57 -12.12 -35.12 -0.19
CA VAL A 57 -11.47 -34.28 0.83
C VAL A 57 -10.33 -33.53 0.16
N LYS A 58 -10.50 -32.23 -0.04
CA LYS A 58 -9.47 -31.34 -0.62
C LYS A 58 -8.22 -31.29 0.25
N SER A 59 -7.06 -31.14 -0.40
CA SER A 59 -5.78 -31.01 0.31
C SER A 59 -5.69 -29.64 1.03
N PRO A 60 -4.86 -29.51 2.09
CA PRO A 60 -4.62 -28.24 2.78
C PRO A 60 -4.20 -27.10 1.85
N ILE A 61 -3.36 -27.39 0.85
CA ILE A 61 -2.89 -26.40 -0.12
C ILE A 61 -4.03 -25.98 -1.07
N GLU A 62 -4.87 -26.90 -1.52
CA GLU A 62 -6.05 -26.59 -2.36
C GLU A 62 -7.05 -25.70 -1.62
N VAL A 63 -7.33 -26.00 -0.36
CA VAL A 63 -8.23 -25.19 0.47
C VAL A 63 -7.69 -23.76 0.63
N ALA A 64 -6.40 -23.61 0.94
CA ALA A 64 -5.77 -22.30 1.08
C ALA A 64 -5.74 -21.54 -0.27
N ALA A 65 -5.52 -22.22 -1.39
CA ALA A 65 -5.54 -21.63 -2.72
C ALA A 65 -6.91 -21.06 -3.08
N GLU A 66 -7.97 -21.79 -2.81
CA GLU A 66 -9.35 -21.32 -3.02
C GLU A 66 -9.68 -20.13 -2.12
N GLU A 67 -9.22 -20.14 -0.86
CA GLU A 67 -9.40 -19.01 0.06
C GLU A 67 -8.70 -17.75 -0.47
N ILE A 68 -7.44 -17.84 -0.90
CA ILE A 68 -6.69 -16.73 -1.49
C ILE A 68 -7.38 -16.20 -2.75
N ALA A 69 -7.87 -17.09 -3.61
CA ALA A 69 -8.60 -16.72 -4.81
C ALA A 69 -9.87 -15.94 -4.47
N ALA A 70 -10.69 -16.46 -3.57
CA ALA A 70 -11.94 -15.83 -3.12
C ALA A 70 -11.69 -14.45 -2.49
N GLU A 71 -10.63 -14.30 -1.68
CA GLU A 71 -10.24 -13.03 -1.10
C GLU A 71 -9.77 -12.02 -2.18
N SER A 72 -9.00 -12.49 -3.17
CA SER A 72 -8.47 -11.65 -4.25
C SER A 72 -9.54 -11.12 -5.21
N GLU A 73 -10.68 -11.78 -5.29
CA GLU A 73 -11.82 -11.41 -6.16
C GLU A 73 -12.83 -10.50 -5.47
N LYS A 74 -12.64 -10.18 -4.20
CA LYS A 74 -13.54 -9.27 -3.48
C LYS A 74 -13.64 -7.91 -4.16
N ALA A 75 -14.87 -7.43 -4.32
CA ALA A 75 -15.14 -6.14 -4.94
C ALA A 75 -14.60 -4.99 -4.07
N VAL A 76 -13.92 -4.04 -4.70
CA VAL A 76 -13.43 -2.81 -4.05
C VAL A 76 -14.20 -1.60 -4.54
N VAL A 77 -14.41 -0.65 -3.65
CA VAL A 77 -15.08 0.62 -3.92
C VAL A 77 -14.01 1.71 -4.03
N LYS A 78 -14.24 2.71 -4.87
CA LYS A 78 -13.35 3.89 -4.89
C LYS A 78 -13.34 4.56 -3.52
N GLU A 79 -12.18 4.90 -3.00
CA GLU A 79 -12.04 5.52 -1.68
C GLU A 79 -12.94 6.76 -1.49
N SER A 80 -13.07 7.59 -2.54
CA SER A 80 -13.92 8.79 -2.51
C SER A 80 -15.41 8.52 -2.28
N GLU A 81 -15.87 7.31 -2.61
CA GLU A 81 -17.28 6.87 -2.54
C GLU A 81 -17.51 5.88 -1.40
N ALA A 82 -16.43 5.36 -0.81
CA ALA A 82 -16.47 4.29 0.18
C ALA A 82 -17.11 4.76 1.50
N LYS A 83 -17.87 3.86 2.11
CA LYS A 83 -18.49 3.99 3.43
C LYS A 83 -17.80 3.05 4.42
N PRO A 84 -17.99 3.23 5.73
CA PRO A 84 -17.54 2.26 6.70
C PRO A 84 -18.04 0.85 6.37
N GLY A 85 -17.12 -0.13 6.37
CA GLY A 85 -17.35 -1.51 5.97
C GLY A 85 -16.99 -1.81 4.51
N ASP A 86 -16.75 -0.79 3.67
CA ASP A 86 -16.35 -1.02 2.28
C ASP A 86 -14.85 -1.32 2.18
N LEU A 87 -14.49 -2.29 1.33
CA LEU A 87 -13.12 -2.54 0.91
C LEU A 87 -12.71 -1.54 -0.17
N ILE A 88 -11.55 -0.94 -0.02
CA ILE A 88 -10.99 0.03 -0.98
C ILE A 88 -9.73 -0.47 -1.68
N ASP A 89 -9.10 -1.50 -1.14
CA ASP A 89 -7.95 -2.15 -1.74
C ASP A 89 -7.91 -3.63 -1.35
N VAL A 90 -7.56 -4.46 -2.32
CA VAL A 90 -7.20 -5.86 -2.12
C VAL A 90 -5.99 -6.15 -2.99
N SER A 91 -4.93 -6.66 -2.39
CA SER A 91 -3.71 -7.02 -3.10
C SER A 91 -3.20 -8.38 -2.67
N THR A 92 -2.60 -9.11 -3.62
CA THR A 92 -2.00 -10.42 -3.37
C THR A 92 -0.55 -10.43 -3.86
N LYS A 93 0.35 -10.92 -3.02
CA LYS A 93 1.75 -11.11 -3.35
C LYS A 93 2.10 -12.58 -3.18
N LEU A 94 2.85 -13.14 -4.12
CA LEU A 94 3.30 -14.53 -4.13
C LEU A 94 4.82 -14.57 -4.22
N SER A 95 5.47 -15.47 -3.48
CA SER A 95 6.87 -15.79 -3.68
C SER A 95 7.03 -16.81 -4.81
N PRO A 96 8.22 -16.90 -5.43
CA PRO A 96 8.61 -18.08 -6.20
C PRO A 96 8.56 -19.33 -5.33
N ILE A 97 8.32 -20.49 -5.96
CA ILE A 97 8.41 -21.79 -5.29
C ILE A 97 9.88 -22.17 -5.18
N ASP A 98 10.36 -22.47 -3.97
CA ASP A 98 11.67 -23.06 -3.74
C ASP A 98 11.52 -24.59 -3.72
N VAL A 99 12.28 -25.28 -4.58
CA VAL A 99 12.22 -26.74 -4.75
C VAL A 99 13.55 -27.35 -4.38
N LYS A 100 13.53 -28.32 -3.47
CA LYS A 100 14.71 -29.12 -3.07
C LYS A 100 14.46 -30.59 -3.39
N GLU A 101 15.38 -31.19 -4.09
CA GLU A 101 15.37 -32.62 -4.40
C GLU A 101 16.52 -33.31 -3.64
N SER A 102 16.22 -34.47 -3.02
CA SER A 102 17.22 -35.32 -2.38
C SER A 102 16.87 -36.77 -2.58
N GLN A 103 17.82 -37.68 -2.28
CA GLN A 103 17.59 -39.09 -2.31
C GLN A 103 17.99 -39.71 -0.97
N GLU A 104 17.08 -40.42 -0.36
CA GLU A 104 17.26 -41.15 0.91
C GLU A 104 17.04 -42.66 0.67
N GLY A 105 18.13 -43.39 0.50
CA GLY A 105 18.07 -44.81 0.15
C GLY A 105 17.39 -45.05 -1.18
N ASN A 106 16.26 -45.78 -1.18
CA ASN A 106 15.43 -46.04 -2.35
C ASN A 106 14.27 -45.01 -2.53
N GLN A 107 14.27 -43.94 -1.73
CA GLN A 107 13.26 -42.90 -1.82
C GLN A 107 13.83 -41.64 -2.46
N LYS A 108 13.09 -41.07 -3.41
CA LYS A 108 13.27 -39.68 -3.87
C LYS A 108 12.40 -38.78 -3.02
N VAL A 109 13.03 -37.73 -2.49
CA VAL A 109 12.36 -36.74 -1.64
C VAL A 109 12.37 -35.41 -2.33
N TYR A 110 11.18 -34.83 -2.51
CA TYR A 110 10.96 -33.47 -3.03
C TYR A 110 10.35 -32.63 -1.93
N VAL A 111 10.95 -31.47 -1.68
CA VAL A 111 10.42 -30.47 -0.75
C VAL A 111 10.18 -29.19 -1.50
N GLU A 112 8.97 -28.68 -1.45
CA GLU A 112 8.58 -27.42 -2.05
C GLU A 112 8.07 -26.46 -0.97
N THR A 113 8.51 -25.20 -1.06
CA THR A 113 8.07 -24.13 -0.15
C THR A 113 7.72 -22.87 -0.94
N ALA A 114 6.68 -22.18 -0.52
CA ALA A 114 6.27 -20.88 -1.07
C ALA A 114 5.57 -20.05 0.00
N THR A 115 5.41 -18.75 -0.29
CA THR A 115 4.62 -17.85 0.56
C THR A 115 3.63 -17.05 -0.27
N ALA A 116 2.49 -16.71 0.33
CA ALA A 116 1.55 -15.75 -0.21
C ALA A 116 1.15 -14.74 0.86
N GLU A 117 0.93 -13.49 0.46
CA GLU A 117 0.36 -12.44 1.30
C GLU A 117 -0.90 -11.90 0.62
N VAL A 118 -2.02 -11.90 1.33
CA VAL A 118 -3.23 -11.19 0.93
C VAL A 118 -3.43 -10.01 1.86
N SER A 119 -3.43 -8.79 1.31
CA SER A 119 -3.67 -7.56 2.05
C SER A 119 -4.99 -6.94 1.65
N LYS A 120 -5.81 -6.59 2.64
CA LYS A 120 -7.14 -5.95 2.47
C LYS A 120 -7.19 -4.65 3.24
N THR A 121 -7.70 -3.59 2.63
CA THR A 121 -7.92 -2.31 3.27
C THR A 121 -9.41 -1.98 3.31
N GLU A 122 -9.97 -1.86 4.50
CA GLU A 122 -11.36 -1.57 4.78
C GLU A 122 -11.50 -0.19 5.42
N VAL A 123 -12.50 0.59 5.02
CA VAL A 123 -12.86 1.85 5.70
C VAL A 123 -13.61 1.54 6.99
N ILE A 124 -13.17 2.09 8.13
CA ILE A 124 -13.84 1.90 9.41
C ILE A 124 -14.44 3.20 9.96
N ALA A 125 -15.48 3.08 10.78
CA ALA A 125 -16.24 4.21 11.31
C ALA A 125 -15.60 4.88 12.54
N SER A 126 -14.81 4.14 13.33
CA SER A 126 -14.43 4.53 14.69
C SER A 126 -12.93 4.30 14.98
N LYS A 127 -12.40 5.16 15.85
CA LYS A 127 -11.05 5.03 16.41
C LYS A 127 -10.94 3.89 17.46
N ASP A 128 -12.06 3.38 17.91
CA ASP A 128 -12.14 2.47 19.07
C ASP A 128 -12.24 0.99 18.66
N GLU A 129 -11.92 0.66 17.41
CA GLU A 129 -11.87 -0.74 17.00
C GLU A 129 -10.68 -1.45 17.66
N THR A 130 -10.97 -2.51 18.39
CA THR A 130 -9.93 -3.30 19.07
C THR A 130 -9.11 -4.04 18.02
N ILE A 131 -7.79 -3.83 18.02
CA ILE A 131 -6.87 -4.58 17.16
C ILE A 131 -6.70 -5.97 17.79
N PRO A 132 -7.11 -7.05 17.10
CA PRO A 132 -6.88 -8.40 17.60
C PRO A 132 -5.38 -8.71 17.58
N ALA A 133 -4.94 -9.52 18.53
CA ALA A 133 -3.58 -10.06 18.50
C ALA A 133 -3.37 -10.90 17.21
N PRO A 134 -2.15 -10.95 16.66
CA PRO A 134 -1.84 -11.83 15.55
C PRO A 134 -2.26 -13.26 15.85
N ALA A 135 -2.97 -13.89 14.91
CA ALA A 135 -3.45 -15.25 15.03
C ALA A 135 -2.82 -16.12 13.94
N THR A 136 -2.29 -17.27 14.35
CA THR A 136 -1.74 -18.26 13.42
C THR A 136 -2.59 -19.53 13.48
N THR A 137 -2.99 -20.02 12.31
CA THR A 137 -3.64 -21.33 12.13
C THR A 137 -2.76 -22.21 11.27
N THR A 138 -2.63 -23.48 11.64
CA THR A 138 -1.91 -24.51 10.89
C THR A 138 -2.88 -25.53 10.41
N THR A 139 -2.85 -25.86 9.11
CA THR A 139 -3.60 -26.95 8.49
C THR A 139 -2.61 -27.89 7.84
N GLU A 140 -2.73 -29.19 8.12
CA GLU A 140 -1.80 -30.19 7.60
C GLU A 140 -2.57 -31.45 7.18
N GLY A 141 -2.00 -32.18 6.22
CA GLY A 141 -2.59 -33.39 5.68
C GLY A 141 -1.57 -34.27 5.00
N THR A 142 -1.91 -35.52 4.82
CA THR A 142 -1.06 -36.51 4.13
C THR A 142 -1.89 -37.25 3.09
N VAL A 143 -1.35 -37.32 1.87
CA VAL A 143 -1.92 -38.07 0.76
C VAL A 143 -0.97 -39.16 0.33
N THR A 144 -1.48 -40.34 0.02
CA THR A 144 -0.71 -41.46 -0.53
C THR A 144 -1.27 -41.82 -1.90
N GLY A 145 -0.39 -42.14 -2.85
CA GLY A 145 -0.81 -42.47 -4.20
C GLY A 145 0.29 -43.15 -5.00
N LYS A 146 0.07 -43.25 -6.31
CA LYS A 146 1.07 -43.74 -7.26
C LYS A 146 1.34 -42.65 -8.29
N ASP A 147 2.61 -42.49 -8.66
CA ASP A 147 3.01 -41.58 -9.73
C ASP A 147 2.69 -42.20 -11.13
N GLU A 148 2.89 -41.43 -12.20
CA GLU A 148 2.67 -41.87 -13.59
C GLU A 148 3.51 -43.12 -13.98
N LYS A 149 4.58 -43.40 -13.24
CA LYS A 149 5.45 -44.56 -13.43
C LYS A 149 5.04 -45.76 -12.56
N GLY A 150 3.94 -45.60 -11.78
CA GLY A 150 3.43 -46.63 -10.88
C GLY A 150 4.17 -46.72 -9.53
N ASN A 151 5.10 -45.82 -9.24
CA ASN A 151 5.80 -45.80 -7.95
C ASN A 151 4.89 -45.25 -6.86
N THR A 152 4.89 -45.86 -5.69
CA THR A 152 4.14 -45.38 -4.54
C THR A 152 4.79 -44.13 -3.95
N PHE A 153 3.99 -43.10 -3.66
CA PHE A 153 4.44 -41.91 -2.96
C PHE A 153 3.59 -41.64 -1.71
N THR A 154 4.19 -40.91 -0.78
CA THR A 154 3.51 -40.25 0.33
C THR A 154 3.81 -38.77 0.23
N GLN A 155 2.78 -37.92 0.27
CA GLN A 155 2.88 -36.47 0.21
C GLN A 155 2.31 -35.88 1.51
N TYR A 156 3.11 -35.14 2.22
CA TYR A 156 2.71 -34.35 3.37
C TYR A 156 2.58 -32.88 2.95
N GLU A 157 1.50 -32.25 3.35
CA GLU A 157 1.21 -30.84 3.11
C GLU A 157 0.97 -30.13 4.43
N ARG A 158 1.47 -28.89 4.53
CA ARG A 158 1.23 -28.00 5.64
C ARG A 158 1.06 -26.58 5.15
N VAL A 159 0.07 -25.90 5.67
CA VAL A 159 -0.20 -24.48 5.44
C VAL A 159 -0.28 -23.78 6.80
N ASP A 160 0.62 -22.84 7.05
CA ASP A 160 0.56 -21.93 8.18
C ASP A 160 0.01 -20.58 7.69
N LYS A 161 -1.14 -20.16 8.21
CA LYS A 161 -1.74 -18.86 7.95
C LYS A 161 -1.62 -17.99 9.17
N THR A 162 -0.97 -16.81 9.03
CA THR A 162 -0.87 -15.79 10.08
C THR A 162 -1.63 -14.55 9.66
N THR A 163 -2.66 -14.18 10.42
CA THR A 163 -3.45 -12.97 10.22
C THR A 163 -2.96 -11.88 11.15
N THR A 164 -2.67 -10.69 10.58
CA THR A 164 -2.37 -9.47 11.33
C THR A 164 -3.33 -8.37 10.93
N VAL A 165 -3.66 -7.49 11.88
CA VAL A 165 -4.56 -6.35 11.68
C VAL A 165 -3.88 -5.08 12.16
N GLU A 166 -3.91 -4.04 11.35
CA GLU A 166 -3.41 -2.71 11.69
C GLU A 166 -4.50 -1.67 11.42
N ILE A 167 -4.57 -0.64 12.26
CA ILE A 167 -5.42 0.53 12.02
C ILE A 167 -4.52 1.70 11.60
N THR A 168 -4.82 2.28 10.45
CA THR A 168 -4.06 3.40 9.88
C THR A 168 -5.01 4.51 9.43
N LYS A 169 -4.50 5.74 9.45
CA LYS A 169 -5.23 6.90 8.90
C LYS A 169 -5.05 7.06 7.39
N THR A 170 -4.10 6.37 6.80
CA THR A 170 -3.80 6.47 5.37
C THR A 170 -3.69 5.08 4.76
N PRO A 171 -4.48 4.76 3.73
CA PRO A 171 -4.35 3.49 3.02
C PRO A 171 -2.95 3.34 2.43
N PRO A 172 -2.32 2.17 2.49
CA PRO A 172 -0.97 1.95 2.01
C PRO A 172 -0.77 2.21 0.51
N THR A 173 -1.82 2.07 -0.29
CA THR A 173 -1.74 2.04 -1.77
C THR A 173 -2.61 3.07 -2.46
N VAL A 174 -3.53 3.73 -1.75
CA VAL A 174 -4.49 4.68 -2.34
C VAL A 174 -4.05 6.11 -2.02
N LYS A 175 -3.91 6.94 -3.07
CA LYS A 175 -3.66 8.37 -2.90
C LYS A 175 -4.89 9.03 -2.30
N LYS A 176 -4.67 9.88 -1.31
CA LYS A 176 -5.73 10.75 -0.77
C LYS A 176 -6.26 11.67 -1.86
N ALA A 177 -7.57 11.79 -1.92
CA ALA A 177 -8.24 12.77 -2.77
C ALA A 177 -9.09 13.68 -1.90
N GLY A 178 -9.03 14.98 -2.14
CA GLY A 178 -9.81 15.94 -1.40
C GLY A 178 -9.52 17.37 -1.81
N ALA A 179 -10.14 18.33 -1.15
CA ALA A 179 -9.94 19.74 -1.43
C ALA A 179 -9.57 20.52 -0.17
N ALA A 180 -8.75 21.54 -0.32
CA ALA A 180 -8.34 22.42 0.77
C ALA A 180 -8.34 23.89 0.34
N ASP A 181 -8.85 24.75 1.22
CA ASP A 181 -8.64 26.19 1.16
C ASP A 181 -7.54 26.53 2.19
N ILE A 182 -6.46 27.13 1.75
CA ILE A 182 -5.26 27.42 2.55
C ILE A 182 -4.96 28.89 2.48
N VAL A 183 -5.07 29.58 3.60
CA VAL A 183 -4.71 31.02 3.70
C VAL A 183 -3.40 31.18 4.42
N PHE A 184 -2.42 31.78 3.74
CA PHE A 184 -1.21 32.27 4.36
C PHE A 184 -1.52 33.61 5.02
N VAL A 185 -1.30 33.68 6.34
CA VAL A 185 -1.40 34.91 7.12
C VAL A 185 0.00 35.30 7.54
N VAL A 186 0.56 36.33 6.92
CA VAL A 186 1.99 36.62 6.97
C VAL A 186 2.23 37.93 7.67
N ASP A 187 3.02 37.87 8.73
CA ASP A 187 3.63 39.03 9.36
C ASP A 187 4.58 39.69 8.36
N ARG A 188 4.39 40.99 8.14
CA ARG A 188 5.22 41.79 7.27
C ARG A 188 6.08 42.84 8.01
N SER A 189 6.29 42.67 9.32
CA SER A 189 7.23 43.44 10.12
C SER A 189 8.67 43.33 9.60
N GLY A 190 9.53 44.21 10.04
CA GLY A 190 10.89 44.38 9.48
C GLY A 190 11.75 43.12 9.49
N SER A 191 11.61 42.27 10.51
CA SER A 191 12.37 41.03 10.69
C SER A 191 11.94 39.90 9.71
N MET A 192 10.74 39.97 9.14
CA MET A 192 10.15 38.88 8.35
C MET A 192 10.60 38.78 6.88
N GLY A 193 11.42 39.72 6.39
CA GLY A 193 11.82 39.76 4.97
C GLY A 193 12.46 38.45 4.46
N GLY A 194 13.31 37.83 5.29
CA GLY A 194 13.94 36.52 4.98
C GLY A 194 12.92 35.38 4.92
N THR A 195 11.99 35.34 5.87
CA THR A 195 10.91 34.36 5.98
C THR A 195 9.99 34.45 4.78
N ILE A 196 9.53 35.65 4.40
CA ILE A 196 8.69 35.90 3.24
C ILE A 196 9.36 35.39 1.97
N ASN A 197 10.65 35.66 1.78
CA ASN A 197 11.41 35.14 0.63
C ASN A 197 11.52 33.63 0.62
N THR A 198 11.68 32.99 1.77
CA THR A 198 11.71 31.52 1.87
C THR A 198 10.37 30.93 1.47
N VAL A 199 9.26 31.44 1.98
CA VAL A 199 7.92 30.98 1.62
C VAL A 199 7.67 31.17 0.12
N ARG A 200 7.97 32.37 -0.42
CA ARG A 200 7.81 32.70 -1.84
C ARG A 200 8.53 31.70 -2.76
N LYS A 201 9.77 31.36 -2.44
CA LYS A 201 10.58 30.42 -3.26
C LYS A 201 10.05 28.98 -3.22
N ASN A 202 9.36 28.59 -2.15
CA ASN A 202 8.97 27.21 -1.89
C ASN A 202 7.46 26.94 -2.06
N VAL A 203 6.64 27.96 -2.26
CA VAL A 203 5.18 27.81 -2.36
C VAL A 203 4.75 26.94 -3.54
N ASN A 204 5.47 26.99 -4.66
CA ASN A 204 5.18 26.15 -5.83
C ASN A 204 5.51 24.66 -5.55
N GLU A 205 6.54 24.37 -4.77
CA GLU A 205 6.85 23.01 -4.35
C GLU A 205 5.85 22.49 -3.34
N PHE A 206 5.46 23.33 -2.37
CA PHE A 206 4.39 23.03 -1.44
C PHE A 206 3.09 22.65 -2.16
N ALA A 207 2.67 23.45 -3.15
CA ALA A 207 1.48 23.18 -3.95
C ALA A 207 1.60 21.86 -4.75
N ARG A 208 2.78 21.59 -5.34
CA ARG A 208 3.03 20.32 -6.04
C ARG A 208 2.95 19.10 -5.12
N ASN A 209 3.46 19.21 -3.89
CA ASN A 209 3.39 18.11 -2.92
C ASN A 209 1.94 17.82 -2.53
N LEU A 210 1.11 18.84 -2.32
CA LEU A 210 -0.32 18.66 -2.09
C LEU A 210 -1.01 17.97 -3.29
N ALA A 211 -0.75 18.45 -4.51
CA ALA A 211 -1.34 17.89 -5.73
C ALA A 211 -0.88 16.44 -5.99
N LYS A 212 0.39 16.11 -5.69
CA LYS A 212 0.93 14.75 -5.79
C LYS A 212 0.15 13.77 -4.94
N ASP A 213 -0.32 14.21 -3.78
CA ASP A 213 -1.12 13.40 -2.86
C ASP A 213 -2.63 13.56 -3.07
N GLY A 214 -3.04 14.15 -4.21
CA GLY A 214 -4.43 14.23 -4.64
C GLY A 214 -5.25 15.35 -4.00
N VAL A 215 -4.60 16.33 -3.34
CA VAL A 215 -5.30 17.47 -2.75
C VAL A 215 -5.47 18.61 -3.77
N ALA A 216 -6.71 18.96 -4.10
CA ALA A 216 -7.05 20.14 -4.88
C ALA A 216 -7.05 21.37 -3.96
N ALA A 217 -5.95 22.14 -3.98
CA ALA A 217 -5.78 23.28 -3.10
C ALA A 217 -6.17 24.61 -3.77
N ARG A 218 -6.81 25.50 -2.99
CA ARG A 218 -6.90 26.94 -3.29
C ARG A 218 -6.11 27.71 -2.24
N PHE A 219 -5.43 28.76 -2.65
CA PHE A 219 -4.54 29.56 -1.84
C PHE A 219 -5.02 30.99 -1.66
N GLY A 220 -5.02 31.47 -0.43
CA GLY A 220 -5.28 32.87 -0.09
C GLY A 220 -4.07 33.49 0.60
N LEU A 221 -4.02 34.82 0.65
CA LEU A 221 -2.96 35.59 1.30
C LEU A 221 -3.55 36.78 2.05
N ALA A 222 -3.26 36.85 3.35
CA ALA A 222 -3.43 38.03 4.16
C ALA A 222 -2.07 38.41 4.77
N THR A 223 -1.84 39.71 4.96
CA THR A 223 -0.65 40.18 5.65
C THR A 223 -1.01 41.14 6.77
N PHE A 224 -0.19 41.21 7.78
CA PHE A 224 -0.36 42.12 8.93
C PHE A 224 0.95 42.72 9.41
N SER A 225 0.86 43.78 10.14
CA SER A 225 1.88 44.39 11.00
C SER A 225 1.19 44.98 12.20
N ASP A 226 1.93 45.60 13.14
CA ASP A 226 1.32 46.20 14.32
C ASP A 226 0.46 47.41 13.94
N GLU A 227 -0.87 47.34 14.12
CA GLU A 227 -1.82 48.43 13.93
C GLU A 227 -2.14 49.18 15.23
N VAL A 228 -1.63 48.70 16.37
CA VAL A 228 -1.85 49.32 17.68
C VAL A 228 -0.73 50.26 18.05
N PHE A 229 0.50 49.97 17.59
CA PHE A 229 1.70 50.77 17.93
C PHE A 229 2.40 51.29 16.67
N GLY A 230 3.31 52.21 16.86
CA GLY A 230 4.07 52.77 15.77
C GLY A 230 3.24 53.65 14.82
N ARG A 231 3.65 53.68 13.54
CA ARG A 231 3.00 54.46 12.48
C ARG A 231 1.66 53.90 12.02
N ASN A 232 1.41 52.62 12.30
CA ASN A 232 0.21 51.92 11.87
C ASN A 232 -0.95 52.02 12.89
N ARG A 233 -0.76 52.71 13.99
CA ARG A 233 -1.77 52.81 15.07
C ARG A 233 -3.11 53.30 14.56
N GLY A 234 -4.15 52.48 14.72
CA GLY A 234 -5.51 52.77 14.26
C GLY A 234 -5.74 52.71 12.75
N LYS A 235 -4.77 52.20 11.99
CA LYS A 235 -4.86 52.08 10.52
C LYS A 235 -4.96 50.63 10.15
N THR A 236 -6.17 50.08 10.14
CA THR A 236 -6.45 48.67 9.82
C THR A 236 -6.09 48.29 8.37
N ASP A 237 -6.22 49.23 7.42
CA ASP A 237 -5.82 49.08 6.03
C ASP A 237 -4.30 49.06 5.80
N GLU A 238 -3.54 49.60 6.71
CA GLU A 238 -2.07 49.48 6.73
C GLU A 238 -1.60 48.33 7.63
N GLY A 239 -2.34 48.01 8.71
CA GLY A 239 -2.06 46.91 9.62
C GLY A 239 -2.35 45.57 8.96
N THR A 240 -3.62 45.37 8.60
CA THR A 240 -4.08 44.14 7.94
C THR A 240 -4.37 44.40 6.47
N ILE A 241 -3.81 43.60 5.57
CA ILE A 241 -4.07 43.66 4.13
C ILE A 241 -4.61 42.30 3.66
N LEU A 242 -5.80 42.30 3.11
CA LEU A 242 -6.44 41.12 2.50
C LEU A 242 -6.22 41.15 0.99
N THR A 243 -5.55 40.12 0.46
CA THR A 243 -5.18 40.05 -0.98
C THR A 243 -6.31 39.42 -1.78
N LYS A 244 -6.72 40.09 -2.88
CA LYS A 244 -7.60 39.53 -3.89
C LYS A 244 -6.82 39.01 -5.08
N PHE A 245 -7.27 37.89 -5.61
CA PHE A 245 -6.88 37.30 -6.87
C PHE A 245 -8.08 37.47 -7.83
N ASN A 246 -8.09 38.54 -8.63
CA ASN A 246 -9.23 39.00 -9.38
C ASN A 246 -10.45 39.28 -8.46
N GLU A 247 -11.56 38.56 -8.66
CA GLU A 247 -12.78 38.75 -7.86
C GLU A 247 -12.85 37.89 -6.58
N SER A 248 -11.93 36.90 -6.41
CA SER A 248 -11.87 36.00 -5.25
C SER A 248 -10.71 36.35 -4.33
N TYR A 249 -10.81 35.92 -3.07
CA TYR A 249 -9.68 35.92 -2.15
C TYR A 249 -8.83 34.64 -2.26
N PHE A 250 -9.20 33.72 -3.18
CA PHE A 250 -8.47 32.49 -3.43
C PHE A 250 -8.06 32.34 -4.89
N THR A 251 -6.89 31.75 -5.11
CA THR A 251 -6.43 31.26 -6.41
C THR A 251 -6.08 29.78 -6.35
N SER A 252 -6.26 29.07 -7.45
CA SER A 252 -5.77 27.70 -7.63
C SER A 252 -4.39 27.66 -8.30
N ASP A 253 -3.88 28.82 -8.73
CA ASP A 253 -2.56 28.94 -9.37
C ASP A 253 -1.52 29.36 -8.33
N PRO A 254 -0.57 28.48 -7.94
CA PRO A 254 0.48 28.84 -7.02
C PRO A 254 1.42 29.93 -7.52
N ALA A 255 1.49 30.17 -8.85
CA ALA A 255 2.28 31.28 -9.40
C ALA A 255 1.67 32.65 -9.09
N GLU A 256 0.35 32.76 -9.03
CA GLU A 256 -0.32 33.98 -8.58
C GLU A 256 -0.03 34.26 -7.10
N LEU A 257 -0.05 33.21 -6.26
CA LEU A 257 0.33 33.33 -4.85
C LEU A 257 1.81 33.72 -4.70
N GLU A 258 2.72 33.14 -5.48
CA GLU A 258 4.14 33.54 -5.48
C GLU A 258 4.32 35.01 -5.82
N LYS A 259 3.59 35.49 -6.86
CA LYS A 259 3.61 36.89 -7.27
C LYS A 259 3.06 37.80 -6.17
N ALA A 260 2.00 37.40 -5.48
CA ALA A 260 1.42 38.18 -4.37
C ALA A 260 2.40 38.22 -3.18
N LEU A 261 3.06 37.11 -2.84
CA LEU A 261 4.11 37.09 -1.82
C LEU A 261 5.30 37.98 -2.17
N ALA A 262 5.67 38.07 -3.46
CA ALA A 262 6.75 38.95 -3.93
C ALA A 262 6.38 40.44 -3.82
N ALA A 263 5.08 40.76 -3.84
CA ALA A 263 4.58 42.11 -3.75
C ALA A 263 4.44 42.64 -2.31
N ILE A 264 4.65 41.79 -1.31
CA ILE A 264 4.57 42.20 0.11
C ILE A 264 5.60 43.29 0.40
N LYS A 265 5.10 44.39 0.94
CA LYS A 265 5.95 45.50 1.42
C LYS A 265 6.14 45.36 2.92
N ILE A 266 7.37 45.35 3.35
CA ILE A 266 7.73 45.39 4.78
C ILE A 266 7.17 46.65 5.42
N ALA A 267 6.60 46.50 6.59
CA ALA A 267 6.03 47.57 7.38
C ALA A 267 6.77 47.77 8.72
N ASP A 268 6.41 48.85 9.39
CA ASP A 268 6.90 49.13 10.73
C ASP A 268 6.07 48.35 11.77
N GLY A 269 6.72 47.50 12.59
CA GLY A 269 6.05 46.78 13.66
C GLY A 269 5.88 47.61 14.94
N GLY A 270 6.78 48.57 15.17
CA GLY A 270 6.74 49.45 16.33
C GLY A 270 7.29 48.87 17.64
N ASP A 271 6.72 47.78 18.10
CA ASP A 271 7.26 47.00 19.24
C ASP A 271 7.36 45.50 18.85
N TYR A 272 7.58 44.63 19.86
CA TYR A 272 7.85 43.21 19.59
C TYR A 272 6.60 42.39 19.28
N ALA A 273 5.44 42.73 19.87
CA ALA A 273 4.21 41.98 19.64
C ALA A 273 3.44 42.54 18.45
N GLU A 274 2.97 41.66 17.53
CA GLU A 274 2.30 42.08 16.30
C GLU A 274 0.80 41.72 16.30
N THR A 275 -0.01 42.51 15.56
CA THR A 275 -1.46 42.41 15.57
C THR A 275 -1.96 41.37 14.57
N SER A 276 -1.67 40.08 14.80
CA SER A 276 -2.16 38.98 13.96
C SER A 276 -3.66 38.68 14.15
N SER A 277 -4.22 38.96 15.34
CA SER A 277 -5.64 38.63 15.64
C SER A 277 -6.66 39.36 14.76
N PRO A 278 -6.53 40.64 14.39
CA PRO A 278 -7.40 41.27 13.41
C PRO A 278 -7.35 40.59 12.03
N ALA A 279 -6.14 40.26 11.53
CA ALA A 279 -6.00 39.56 10.26
C ALA A 279 -6.69 38.19 10.28
N LEU A 280 -6.46 37.42 11.33
CA LEU A 280 -7.04 36.08 11.52
C LEU A 280 -8.59 36.13 11.62
N THR A 281 -9.16 37.13 12.28
CA THR A 281 -10.63 37.28 12.36
C THR A 281 -11.25 37.82 11.09
N GLN A 282 -10.56 38.72 10.40
CA GLN A 282 -11.04 39.29 9.12
C GLN A 282 -11.08 38.24 8.00
N ILE A 283 -10.09 37.36 7.89
CA ILE A 283 -10.15 36.28 6.88
C ILE A 283 -11.34 35.33 7.10
N VAL A 284 -11.75 35.08 8.35
CA VAL A 284 -12.92 34.24 8.67
C VAL A 284 -14.19 34.84 8.08
N SER A 285 -14.37 36.15 8.23
CA SER A 285 -15.61 36.85 7.83
C SER A 285 -15.63 37.32 6.38
N THR A 286 -14.45 37.53 5.76
CA THR A 286 -14.35 38.22 4.48
C THR A 286 -14.03 37.26 3.32
N TYR A 287 -13.24 36.20 3.57
CA TYR A 287 -12.82 35.30 2.50
C TYR A 287 -13.98 34.40 2.04
N ASP A 288 -14.01 34.13 0.73
CA ASP A 288 -14.98 33.22 0.08
C ASP A 288 -14.60 31.75 0.24
N TRP A 289 -14.50 31.32 1.51
CA TRP A 289 -14.24 29.95 1.88
C TRP A 289 -15.25 28.98 1.26
N SER A 290 -14.77 27.82 0.82
CA SER A 290 -15.65 26.78 0.30
C SER A 290 -16.71 26.36 1.32
N LYS A 291 -17.95 26.26 0.85
CA LYS A 291 -19.10 25.76 1.64
C LYS A 291 -19.21 24.24 1.63
N SER A 292 -18.39 23.56 0.80
CA SER A 292 -18.40 22.09 0.72
C SER A 292 -17.86 21.48 2.01
N PRO A 293 -18.56 20.54 2.65
CA PRO A 293 -18.07 19.84 3.84
C PRO A 293 -16.85 18.96 3.54
N LYS A 294 -16.61 18.62 2.26
CA LYS A 294 -15.44 17.86 1.80
C LYS A 294 -14.19 18.73 1.66
N ASN A 295 -14.34 20.05 1.67
CA ASN A 295 -13.23 20.99 1.56
C ASN A 295 -12.76 21.37 2.97
N LYS A 296 -11.52 21.09 3.29
CA LYS A 296 -10.91 21.46 4.56
C LYS A 296 -10.32 22.85 4.48
N LYS A 297 -10.30 23.55 5.59
CA LYS A 297 -9.87 24.95 5.66
C LYS A 297 -8.66 25.04 6.57
N PHE A 298 -7.64 25.78 6.12
CA PHE A 298 -6.39 25.94 6.83
C PHE A 298 -5.94 27.40 6.85
N VAL A 299 -5.35 27.78 7.97
CA VAL A 299 -4.51 28.95 8.09
C VAL A 299 -3.08 28.50 8.32
N VAL A 300 -2.14 29.09 7.57
CA VAL A 300 -0.71 29.01 7.81
C VAL A 300 -0.24 30.39 8.27
N LEU A 301 -0.15 30.57 9.57
CA LEU A 301 0.34 31.81 10.18
C LEU A 301 1.87 31.80 10.21
N LEU A 302 2.49 32.87 9.69
CA LEU A 302 3.94 33.07 9.70
C LEU A 302 4.26 34.38 10.44
N THR A 303 4.92 34.28 11.59
CA THR A 303 5.31 35.43 12.41
C THR A 303 6.48 35.09 13.33
N ASP A 304 7.40 36.00 13.54
CA ASP A 304 8.47 35.85 14.51
C ASP A 304 8.18 36.57 15.84
N ALA A 305 6.94 37.06 16.00
CA ALA A 305 6.50 37.86 17.15
C ALA A 305 5.24 37.23 17.82
N PRO A 306 5.05 37.42 19.14
CA PRO A 306 3.84 37.00 19.82
C PRO A 306 2.62 37.79 19.37
N MET A 307 1.42 37.23 19.53
CA MET A 307 0.15 37.89 19.23
C MET A 307 -0.06 39.06 20.23
N LYS A 308 -0.23 40.26 19.70
CA LYS A 308 -0.51 41.47 20.48
C LYS A 308 -1.78 41.30 21.30
N GLN A 309 -1.69 41.63 22.59
CA GLN A 309 -2.82 41.71 23.49
C GLN A 309 -3.09 43.17 23.84
N ASP A 310 -4.12 43.75 23.26
CA ASP A 310 -4.58 45.12 23.47
C ASP A 310 -6.11 45.15 23.47
N ALA A 311 -6.71 46.08 24.22
CA ALA A 311 -8.17 46.19 24.31
C ALA A 311 -8.87 46.56 22.99
N SER A 312 -8.09 47.05 22.00
CA SER A 312 -8.62 47.43 20.68
C SER A 312 -8.62 46.30 19.64
N VAL A 313 -8.04 45.13 19.97
CA VAL A 313 -7.94 43.98 19.07
C VAL A 313 -8.54 42.74 19.71
N PRO A 314 -9.03 41.77 18.92
CA PRO A 314 -9.52 40.51 19.45
C PRO A 314 -8.46 39.78 20.29
N THR A 315 -8.87 39.23 21.41
CA THR A 315 -8.01 38.38 22.26
C THR A 315 -7.63 37.07 21.55
N ILE A 316 -6.59 36.41 22.06
CA ILE A 316 -6.22 35.05 21.59
C ILE A 316 -7.42 34.09 21.68
N ALA A 317 -8.16 34.15 22.78
CA ALA A 317 -9.31 33.28 23.02
C ALA A 317 -10.44 33.52 22.01
N GLU A 318 -10.79 34.77 21.74
CA GLU A 318 -11.80 35.15 20.75
C GLU A 318 -11.37 34.78 19.32
N THR A 319 -10.11 35.05 18.98
CA THR A 319 -9.52 34.65 17.68
C THR A 319 -9.58 33.15 17.48
N LEU A 320 -9.18 32.37 18.48
CA LEU A 320 -9.23 30.92 18.47
C LEU A 320 -10.67 30.40 18.35
N ALA A 321 -11.61 30.98 19.09
CA ALA A 321 -13.01 30.62 19.02
C ALA A 321 -13.61 30.88 17.61
N SER A 322 -13.26 32.01 17.01
CA SER A 322 -13.71 32.37 15.64
C SER A 322 -13.20 31.36 14.59
N LEU A 323 -11.92 31.00 14.64
CA LEU A 323 -11.31 30.03 13.71
C LEU A 323 -11.92 28.64 13.91
N LYS A 324 -12.13 28.20 15.17
CA LYS A 324 -12.77 26.91 15.48
C LYS A 324 -14.21 26.86 15.01
N ALA A 325 -15.00 27.92 15.22
CA ALA A 325 -16.38 28.00 14.74
C ALA A 325 -16.49 27.91 13.22
N ALA A 326 -15.50 28.40 12.49
CA ALA A 326 -15.40 28.33 11.03
C ALA A 326 -14.80 26.97 10.54
N ASN A 327 -14.44 26.05 11.43
CA ASN A 327 -13.74 24.81 11.13
C ASN A 327 -12.41 25.05 10.38
N ILE A 328 -11.62 26.01 10.81
CA ILE A 328 -10.33 26.37 10.22
C ILE A 328 -9.21 25.76 11.09
N GLU A 329 -8.43 24.90 10.49
CA GLU A 329 -7.23 24.31 11.09
C GLU A 329 -6.07 25.32 11.08
N ARG A 330 -5.21 25.26 12.09
CA ARG A 330 -4.17 26.25 12.34
C ARG A 330 -2.80 25.61 12.33
N ILE A 331 -1.96 26.05 11.40
CA ILE A 331 -0.55 25.73 11.30
C ILE A 331 0.20 27.04 11.57
N VAL A 332 1.20 27.03 12.41
CA VAL A 332 1.98 28.24 12.73
C VAL A 332 3.45 27.98 12.48
N ALA A 333 4.11 28.91 11.78
CA ALA A 333 5.55 29.00 11.73
C ALA A 333 5.99 30.23 12.54
N THR A 334 6.81 30.02 13.58
CA THR A 334 7.19 31.08 14.48
C THR A 334 8.65 30.97 14.96
N SER A 335 9.17 32.07 15.51
CA SER A 335 10.48 32.09 16.13
C SER A 335 10.47 31.43 17.51
N THR A 336 11.60 30.88 17.92
CA THR A 336 11.84 30.45 19.31
C THR A 336 12.38 31.59 20.20
N SER A 337 12.62 32.76 19.61
CA SER A 337 13.14 33.92 20.33
C SER A 337 12.13 34.41 21.36
N PHE A 338 12.61 34.75 22.54
CA PHE A 338 11.81 35.30 23.66
C PHE A 338 10.56 34.46 24.02
N GLY A 339 10.56 33.16 23.73
CA GLY A 339 9.43 32.26 24.04
C GLY A 339 8.20 32.47 23.15
N THR A 340 8.35 33.03 21.97
CA THR A 340 7.26 33.26 21.02
C THR A 340 6.56 31.94 20.61
N ASP A 341 7.32 30.88 20.42
CA ASP A 341 6.80 29.54 20.13
C ASP A 341 5.90 29.02 21.27
N ILE A 342 6.20 29.34 22.52
CA ILE A 342 5.37 28.93 23.66
C ILE A 342 4.01 29.62 23.61
N SER A 343 3.94 30.90 23.20
CA SER A 343 2.67 31.64 23.11
C SER A 343 1.71 31.08 22.05
N TYR A 344 2.21 30.34 21.03
CA TYR A 344 1.41 29.70 19.99
C TYR A 344 1.11 28.21 20.23
N LYS A 345 1.70 27.61 21.26
CA LYS A 345 1.58 26.18 21.53
C LYS A 345 0.13 25.70 21.65
N ASP A 346 -0.70 26.48 22.36
CA ASP A 346 -2.13 26.16 22.56
C ASP A 346 -3.03 26.71 21.44
N PHE A 347 -2.49 27.55 20.57
CA PHE A 347 -3.19 28.13 19.44
C PHE A 347 -3.23 27.20 18.24
N VAL A 348 -2.16 26.45 17.98
CA VAL A 348 -2.06 25.53 16.84
C VAL A 348 -3.03 24.35 16.95
N SER A 349 -3.30 23.70 15.82
CA SER A 349 -4.04 22.43 15.79
C SER A 349 -3.06 21.28 15.98
N GLU A 350 -3.31 20.41 16.96
CA GLU A 350 -2.58 19.13 17.16
C GLU A 350 -1.04 19.26 17.11
N GLY A 351 -0.47 20.34 17.66
CA GLY A 351 0.98 20.54 17.72
C GLY A 351 1.62 20.92 16.38
N ARG A 352 0.86 21.42 15.41
CA ARG A 352 1.32 21.82 14.06
C ARG A 352 2.09 23.15 14.11
N LEU A 353 3.21 23.12 14.83
CA LEU A 353 4.11 24.27 15.03
C LEU A 353 5.42 24.04 14.30
N MET A 354 5.74 24.95 13.37
CA MET A 354 7.02 25.00 12.65
C MET A 354 7.92 26.09 13.25
N LYS A 355 9.23 25.97 13.02
CA LYS A 355 10.21 27.00 13.42
C LYS A 355 10.60 27.84 12.22
N ILE A 356 10.73 29.16 12.46
CA ILE A 356 11.35 30.07 11.49
C ILE A 356 12.87 29.99 11.70
N ASP A 357 13.50 29.04 10.99
CA ASP A 357 14.93 28.80 10.97
C ASP A 357 15.39 28.33 9.56
N SER A 358 16.61 27.83 9.45
CA SER A 358 17.16 27.32 8.19
C SER A 358 16.38 26.17 7.56
N ASN A 359 15.54 25.47 8.33
CA ASN A 359 14.74 24.32 7.90
C ASN A 359 13.31 24.70 7.49
N LEU A 360 12.93 25.98 7.57
CA LEU A 360 11.56 26.44 7.27
C LEU A 360 11.07 25.99 5.89
N ALA A 361 11.95 25.96 4.87
CA ALA A 361 11.60 25.50 3.54
C ALA A 361 11.14 24.03 3.55
N ASP A 362 11.88 23.16 4.22
CA ASP A 362 11.57 21.75 4.38
C ASP A 362 10.31 21.55 5.23
N SER A 363 10.19 22.28 6.34
CA SER A 363 8.99 22.21 7.19
C SER A 363 7.74 22.67 6.45
N LEU A 364 7.81 23.69 5.61
CA LEU A 364 6.69 24.10 4.78
C LEU A 364 6.34 23.05 3.73
N THR A 365 7.32 22.61 2.93
CA THR A 365 7.06 21.76 1.75
C THR A 365 6.79 20.31 2.10
N LYS A 366 7.28 19.82 3.24
CA LYS A 366 7.11 18.43 3.71
C LYS A 366 6.12 18.33 4.88
N ASP A 367 6.42 18.99 6.01
CA ASP A 367 5.64 18.81 7.23
C ASP A 367 4.24 19.43 7.11
N ALA A 368 4.15 20.72 6.73
CA ALA A 368 2.85 21.39 6.57
C ALA A 368 2.02 20.75 5.44
N ALA A 369 2.64 20.36 4.33
CA ALA A 369 1.96 19.64 3.27
C ALA A 369 1.41 18.30 3.77
N SER A 370 2.21 17.53 4.51
CA SER A 370 1.77 16.25 5.10
C SER A 370 0.61 16.43 6.07
N TRP A 371 0.67 17.42 6.97
CA TRP A 371 -0.43 17.70 7.90
C TRP A 371 -1.73 18.06 7.20
N ILE A 372 -1.65 18.81 6.09
CA ILE A 372 -2.83 19.15 5.28
C ILE A 372 -3.38 17.90 4.59
N VAL A 373 -2.51 17.09 3.98
CA VAL A 373 -2.88 15.82 3.34
C VAL A 373 -3.55 14.87 4.35
N GLU A 374 -2.99 14.75 5.55
CA GLU A 374 -3.58 13.96 6.62
C GLU A 374 -4.96 14.48 7.04
N THR A 375 -5.10 15.80 7.22
CA THR A 375 -6.35 16.43 7.65
C THR A 375 -7.44 16.36 6.60
N VAL A 376 -7.10 16.51 5.32
CA VAL A 376 -8.06 16.33 4.21
C VAL A 376 -8.66 14.93 4.23
N GLY A 377 -7.87 13.94 4.64
CA GLY A 377 -8.34 12.57 4.89
C GLY A 377 -8.90 12.32 6.29
N GLU A 378 -9.02 13.35 7.15
CA GLU A 378 -9.56 13.21 8.51
C GLU A 378 -10.99 12.70 8.56
N GLY A 379 -11.25 11.87 9.56
CA GLY A 379 -12.54 11.20 9.75
C GLY A 379 -12.60 9.82 9.10
N ARG A 380 -11.60 9.43 8.31
CA ARG A 380 -11.49 8.08 7.78
C ARG A 380 -10.33 7.34 8.45
N GLN A 381 -10.65 6.20 8.99
CA GLN A 381 -9.67 5.23 9.42
C GLN A 381 -9.80 3.99 8.55
N TYR A 382 -8.72 3.27 8.45
CA TYR A 382 -8.62 2.10 7.60
C TYR A 382 -8.09 0.94 8.43
N LYS A 383 -8.77 -0.19 8.34
CA LYS A 383 -8.32 -1.45 8.88
C LYS A 383 -7.58 -2.21 7.77
N VAL A 384 -6.30 -2.44 7.97
CA VAL A 384 -5.48 -3.23 7.05
C VAL A 384 -5.32 -4.62 7.65
N THR A 385 -5.89 -5.61 6.98
CA THR A 385 -5.75 -7.02 7.34
C THR A 385 -4.77 -7.68 6.38
N LYS A 386 -3.75 -8.36 6.92
CA LYS A 386 -2.78 -9.12 6.14
C LYS A 386 -2.83 -10.58 6.55
N ASP A 387 -3.14 -11.43 5.60
CA ASP A 387 -3.11 -12.88 5.73
C ASP A 387 -1.84 -13.40 5.05
N ASN A 388 -0.89 -13.88 5.84
CA ASN A 388 0.38 -14.43 5.38
C ASN A 388 0.30 -15.95 5.41
N TYR A 389 0.48 -16.58 4.27
CA TYR A 389 0.46 -18.02 4.10
C TYR A 389 1.87 -18.53 3.87
N GLN A 390 2.25 -19.59 4.58
CA GLN A 390 3.47 -20.36 4.34
C GLN A 390 3.06 -21.75 3.92
N PHE A 391 3.45 -22.15 2.71
CA PHE A 391 3.18 -23.46 2.15
C PHE A 391 4.39 -24.34 2.28
N TYR A 392 4.17 -25.58 2.72
CA TYR A 392 5.17 -26.63 2.76
C TYR A 392 4.55 -27.90 2.17
N LEU A 393 5.25 -28.52 1.21
CA LEU A 393 4.93 -29.79 0.63
C LEU A 393 6.17 -30.67 0.64
N GLU A 394 6.06 -31.89 1.17
CA GLU A 394 7.10 -32.90 1.10
C GLU A 394 6.53 -34.16 0.46
N ARG A 395 7.11 -34.59 -0.67
CA ARG A 395 6.74 -35.82 -1.35
C ARG A 395 7.89 -36.82 -1.30
N ARG A 396 7.61 -38.00 -0.79
CA ARG A 396 8.52 -39.15 -0.75
C ARG A 396 8.03 -40.22 -1.70
N THR A 397 8.78 -40.51 -2.78
CA THR A 397 8.45 -41.51 -3.78
C THR A 397 9.41 -42.70 -3.67
N THR A 398 8.87 -43.91 -3.46
CA THR A 398 9.66 -45.11 -3.42
C THR A 398 9.98 -45.60 -4.83
N VAL A 399 11.23 -45.58 -5.21
CA VAL A 399 11.68 -46.06 -6.52
C VAL A 399 12.11 -47.52 -6.36
N PRO A 400 11.61 -48.45 -7.22
CA PRO A 400 12.02 -49.84 -7.20
C PRO A 400 13.54 -49.94 -7.34
N VAL A 401 14.19 -50.64 -6.44
CA VAL A 401 15.60 -51.02 -6.61
C VAL A 401 15.61 -52.02 -7.76
N LEU A 402 16.10 -51.63 -8.91
CA LEU A 402 16.42 -52.60 -9.96
C LEU A 402 17.53 -53.46 -9.38
N GLU A 403 17.18 -54.68 -8.95
CA GLU A 403 18.16 -55.72 -8.68
C GLU A 403 19.07 -55.79 -9.90
N GLN A 404 20.35 -55.43 -9.72
CA GLN A 404 21.34 -55.71 -10.75
C GLN A 404 21.38 -57.25 -10.84
N LYS A 405 20.70 -57.75 -11.88
CA LYS A 405 20.86 -59.15 -12.25
C LYS A 405 22.37 -59.34 -12.44
N GLU A 406 23.00 -60.02 -11.47
CA GLU A 406 24.39 -60.39 -11.63
C GLU A 406 24.56 -61.06 -12.99
N THR A 407 25.29 -60.37 -13.84
CA THR A 407 25.69 -60.98 -15.12
C THR A 407 26.50 -62.23 -14.77
N PRO A 408 26.09 -63.41 -15.27
CA PRO A 408 26.86 -64.65 -14.97
C PRO A 408 28.28 -64.41 -15.42
N LYS A 409 29.23 -64.66 -14.49
CA LYS A 409 30.67 -64.60 -14.71
C LYS A 409 31.01 -65.39 -15.96
N PRO A 410 31.58 -64.77 -17.03
CA PRO A 410 31.99 -65.51 -18.22
C PRO A 410 33.02 -66.54 -17.87
N ALA A 411 32.82 -67.79 -18.35
CA ALA A 411 33.81 -68.85 -18.26
C ALA A 411 35.13 -68.39 -18.94
N PRO A 412 36.31 -68.85 -18.45
CA PRO A 412 37.58 -68.43 -18.98
C PRO A 412 37.75 -68.96 -20.39
N THR A 413 37.70 -68.07 -21.39
CA THR A 413 38.06 -68.40 -22.77
C THR A 413 39.50 -67.99 -23.02
N ALA A 414 40.19 -68.96 -23.68
CA ALA A 414 41.59 -68.93 -24.03
C ALA A 414 42.04 -67.70 -24.84
N TYR A 415 43.25 -67.30 -24.48
CA TYR A 415 44.06 -66.26 -25.08
C TYR A 415 44.22 -66.39 -26.60
N LYS A 416 44.04 -65.32 -27.34
CA LYS A 416 44.60 -65.09 -28.70
C LYS A 416 44.90 -63.62 -28.92
N PRO A 417 46.07 -63.25 -29.49
CA PRO A 417 46.55 -61.89 -29.42
C PRO A 417 46.07 -60.93 -30.55
N GLU A 418 46.23 -59.65 -30.25
CA GLU A 418 45.92 -58.41 -31.00
C GLU A 418 46.39 -58.40 -32.47
N PRO A 419 45.86 -57.47 -33.28
CA PRO A 419 46.54 -56.21 -33.43
C PRO A 419 45.66 -54.92 -33.47
N ALA A 420 46.38 -53.84 -33.14
CA ALA A 420 46.01 -52.46 -32.94
C ALA A 420 45.33 -51.72 -34.08
N LYS A 421 44.49 -50.71 -33.75
CA LYS A 421 44.58 -49.28 -34.07
C LYS A 421 43.32 -48.51 -33.81
N LEU A 422 43.52 -47.36 -33.14
CA LEU A 422 42.75 -46.15 -32.95
C LEU A 422 42.20 -45.52 -34.25
N PRO A 423 41.35 -44.43 -34.27
CA PRO A 423 40.92 -43.54 -33.20
C PRO A 423 39.45 -43.01 -33.28
N GLU A 424 39.08 -42.35 -32.12
CA GLU A 424 38.29 -41.14 -31.98
C GLU A 424 36.86 -40.96 -32.51
N THR A 425 36.05 -40.53 -31.60
CA THR A 425 35.22 -39.35 -31.39
C THR A 425 33.77 -39.63 -31.14
N GLY A 426 33.23 -38.92 -30.14
CA GLY A 426 31.81 -38.62 -30.04
C GLY A 426 31.19 -38.88 -28.68
N SER A 427 31.43 -37.95 -27.78
CA SER A 427 30.60 -37.76 -26.59
C SER A 427 29.16 -37.47 -26.97
N ASN A 428 28.20 -38.12 -26.30
CA ASN A 428 26.85 -37.59 -26.17
C ASN A 428 26.33 -37.85 -24.78
N ASP A 429 26.35 -36.77 -24.03
CA ASP A 429 25.67 -36.61 -22.78
C ASP A 429 24.15 -36.68 -22.98
N THR A 430 23.56 -37.75 -22.49
CA THR A 430 22.08 -37.87 -22.36
C THR A 430 21.66 -37.74 -20.90
N ARG A 431 22.01 -36.60 -20.27
CA ARG A 431 21.64 -36.33 -18.87
C ARG A 431 20.68 -35.14 -18.66
N ASN A 432 20.18 -34.49 -19.71
CA ASN A 432 19.48 -33.22 -19.54
C ASN A 432 18.03 -33.17 -20.09
N GLN A 433 17.34 -34.28 -20.29
CA GLN A 433 15.97 -34.21 -20.86
C GLN A 433 14.84 -34.33 -19.83
N SER A 434 15.09 -34.63 -18.58
CA SER A 434 14.00 -34.75 -17.55
C SER A 434 13.72 -33.49 -16.73
N LEU A 435 14.58 -32.45 -16.82
CA LEU A 435 14.40 -31.22 -16.03
C LEU A 435 13.76 -30.05 -16.79
N MET A 436 13.56 -30.17 -18.11
CA MET A 436 13.03 -29.05 -18.89
C MET A 436 11.50 -28.91 -18.90
N GLY A 437 10.76 -29.91 -18.44
CA GLY A 437 9.30 -29.88 -18.45
C GLY A 437 8.67 -28.95 -17.41
N LEU A 438 9.26 -28.85 -16.23
CA LEU A 438 8.72 -28.02 -15.15
C LEU A 438 9.19 -26.56 -15.22
N GLY A 439 10.42 -26.31 -15.65
CA GLY A 439 10.99 -24.95 -15.70
C GLY A 439 10.34 -24.01 -16.74
N LEU A 440 9.82 -24.56 -17.84
CA LEU A 440 9.21 -23.77 -18.92
C LEU A 440 7.82 -23.24 -18.61
N LEU A 441 7.07 -23.87 -17.71
CA LEU A 441 5.76 -23.36 -17.25
C LEU A 441 5.90 -22.13 -16.35
N PHE A 442 7.02 -21.98 -15.63
CA PHE A 442 7.24 -20.87 -14.71
C PHE A 442 7.91 -19.65 -15.36
N ALA A 443 8.72 -19.84 -16.40
CA ALA A 443 9.38 -18.73 -17.10
C ALA A 443 8.38 -17.86 -17.89
N GLY A 444 7.25 -18.42 -18.33
CA GLY A 444 6.20 -17.67 -19.04
C GLY A 444 5.36 -16.75 -18.15
N LEU A 445 5.28 -17.02 -16.85
CA LEU A 445 4.47 -16.25 -15.90
C LEU A 445 5.21 -15.05 -15.29
N GLY A 446 6.54 -15.14 -15.15
CA GLY A 446 7.35 -14.03 -14.63
C GLY A 446 7.42 -12.83 -15.56
N LEU A 447 7.29 -13.03 -16.89
CA LEU A 447 7.31 -11.97 -17.89
C LEU A 447 5.98 -11.21 -18.04
N ALA A 448 4.87 -11.80 -17.58
CA ALA A 448 3.56 -11.16 -17.65
C ALA A 448 3.30 -10.14 -16.52
N LEU A 449 4.06 -10.20 -15.43
CA LEU A 449 3.88 -9.33 -14.27
C LEU A 449 4.77 -8.07 -14.32
N GLY A 450 5.78 -8.01 -15.21
CA GLY A 450 6.76 -6.92 -15.29
C GLY A 450 6.37 -5.73 -16.18
N ASN A 451 5.29 -5.76 -16.95
CA ASN A 451 5.06 -4.79 -18.02
C ASN A 451 3.69 -4.10 -17.97
N ARG A 452 3.28 -3.61 -16.78
CA ARG A 452 2.21 -2.61 -16.64
C ARG A 452 2.77 -1.28 -16.15
N LYS A 453 3.55 -0.60 -17.00
CA LYS A 453 3.63 0.85 -16.95
C LYS A 453 2.47 1.42 -17.77
N SER A 454 1.61 2.12 -17.05
CA SER A 454 0.67 3.16 -17.45
C SER A 454 0.74 3.61 -18.92
N LYS A 455 -0.38 3.48 -19.61
CA LYS A 455 -0.84 4.43 -20.60
C LYS A 455 -2.14 5.00 -20.06
N GLU A 456 -2.04 6.17 -19.50
CA GLU A 456 -3.14 7.12 -19.37
C GLU A 456 -3.03 8.10 -20.52
N GLN A 457 -4.10 8.23 -21.21
CA GLN A 457 -4.54 9.47 -21.82
C GLN A 457 -5.72 10.01 -21.01
#